data_39660c1e583f5af7e236f54dc1aac078
#
_entry.id   39660c1e583f5af7e236f54dc1aac078
#
_cell.length_a   1.000
_cell.length_b   1.000
_cell.length_c   1.000
_cell.angle_alpha   90.00
_cell.angle_beta   90.00
_cell.angle_gamma   90.00
#
_symmetry.space_group_name_H-M   'P 1'
#
loop_
_entity.id
_entity.type
_entity.pdbx_description
1 polymer ?
#
loop_
_entity_poly.entity_id
_entity_poly.type
_entity_poly.pdbx_seq_one_letter_code
_entity_poly.pdbx_strand_id
1 'polypeptide(L)'
;TKYDLYLKTEEEKKIQREKQIELTQEYNKEKNLALPKMLITSGFSFEGYRIVKYSGYISGDDAVQVNRGTAGFFSDPTNVGEKLMQSLTIIRRNALRELKEAAYDLGCNAVIGVDFDYLTLDPQTANSSGGTTYLPYVFGVTANGNAVIIEKIEDDEA
;
A
#
# COMPACT_ATOMS: atom_id res chain seq x y z
N THR A 1 2.29 8.89 49.85
CA THR A 1 3.40 9.82 49.56
C THR A 1 3.38 10.28 48.12
N LYS A 2 4.12 11.35 47.77
CA LYS A 2 4.27 11.83 46.38
C LYS A 2 4.87 10.76 45.46
N TYR A 3 5.67 9.87 46.01
CA TYR A 3 6.26 8.73 45.32
C TYR A 3 5.21 7.66 44.98
N ASP A 4 4.30 7.36 45.89
CA ASP A 4 3.22 6.37 45.65
C ASP A 4 2.25 6.84 44.57
N LEU A 5 2.01 8.15 44.52
CA LEU A 5 1.17 8.75 43.44
C LEU A 5 1.87 8.64 42.10
N TYR A 6 3.18 8.87 42.05
CA TYR A 6 3.98 8.70 40.81
C TYR A 6 3.95 7.26 40.32
N LEU A 7 4.14 6.27 41.18
CA LEU A 7 4.10 4.84 40.83
C LEU A 7 2.73 4.43 40.26
N LYS A 8 1.63 4.89 40.89
CA LYS A 8 0.28 4.64 40.39
C LYS A 8 0.09 5.22 39.00
N THR A 9 0.55 6.43 38.74
CA THR A 9 0.45 7.08 37.42
C THR A 9 1.25 6.34 36.36
N GLU A 10 2.41 5.81 36.69
CA GLU A 10 3.22 5.01 35.75
C GLU A 10 2.57 3.64 35.45
N GLU A 11 1.99 3.02 36.47
CA GLU A 11 1.27 1.74 36.32
C GLU A 11 0.00 1.91 35.45
N GLU A 12 -0.77 2.97 35.67
CA GLU A 12 -1.92 3.32 34.82
C GLU A 12 -1.51 3.57 33.36
N LYS A 13 -0.43 4.30 33.12
CA LYS A 13 0.12 4.51 31.78
C LYS A 13 0.57 3.22 31.12
N LYS A 14 1.15 2.30 31.88
CA LYS A 14 1.56 1.00 31.38
C LYS A 14 0.36 0.18 30.94
N ILE A 15 -0.67 0.10 31.79
CA ILE A 15 -1.92 -0.61 31.48
C ILE A 15 -2.60 -0.01 30.22
N GLN A 16 -2.62 1.32 30.11
CA GLN A 16 -3.17 1.99 28.92
C GLN A 16 -2.40 1.64 27.66
N ARG A 17 -1.07 1.60 27.71
CA ARG A 17 -0.23 1.21 26.56
C ARG A 17 -0.47 -0.24 26.16
N GLU A 18 -0.53 -1.15 27.13
CA GLU A 18 -0.80 -2.57 26.87
C GLU A 18 -2.17 -2.77 26.20
N LYS A 19 -3.20 -2.09 26.74
CA LYS A 19 -4.55 -2.11 26.14
C LYS A 19 -4.58 -1.53 24.73
N GLN A 20 -3.84 -0.44 24.49
CA GLN A 20 -3.75 0.16 23.15
C GLN A 20 -3.06 -0.77 22.16
N ILE A 21 -2.00 -1.47 22.60
CA ILE A 21 -1.29 -2.47 21.76
C ILE A 21 -2.24 -3.62 21.40
N GLU A 22 -2.98 -4.14 22.38
CA GLU A 22 -3.94 -5.24 22.18
C GLU A 22 -5.03 -4.83 21.17
N LEU A 23 -5.64 -3.66 21.33
CA LEU A 23 -6.64 -3.13 20.39
C LEU A 23 -6.07 -2.96 18.97
N THR A 24 -4.84 -2.48 18.87
CA THR A 24 -4.17 -2.31 17.58
C THR A 24 -3.88 -3.66 16.91
N GLN A 25 -3.48 -4.66 17.69
CA GLN A 25 -3.24 -6.01 17.18
C GLN A 25 -4.53 -6.67 16.71
N GLU A 26 -5.62 -6.53 17.45
CA GLU A 26 -6.94 -7.05 17.08
C GLU A 26 -7.44 -6.39 15.78
N TYR A 27 -7.38 -5.06 15.70
CA TYR A 27 -7.71 -4.31 14.48
C TYR A 27 -6.90 -4.77 13.27
N ASN A 28 -5.59 -4.91 13.41
CA ASN A 28 -4.73 -5.37 12.32
C ASN A 28 -5.04 -6.81 11.89
N LYS A 29 -5.41 -7.67 12.83
CA LYS A 29 -5.83 -9.03 12.54
C LYS A 29 -7.12 -9.06 11.73
N GLU A 30 -8.14 -8.31 12.14
CA GLU A 30 -9.40 -8.19 11.40
C GLU A 30 -9.18 -7.61 10.00
N LYS A 31 -8.38 -6.55 9.89
CA LYS A 31 -8.00 -5.93 8.63
C LYS A 31 -7.34 -6.94 7.68
N ASN A 32 -6.36 -7.70 8.16
CA ASN A 32 -5.67 -8.71 7.37
C ASN A 32 -6.60 -9.84 6.88
N LEU A 33 -7.67 -10.15 7.60
CA LEU A 33 -8.70 -11.10 7.18
C LEU A 33 -9.69 -10.51 6.17
N ALA A 34 -9.92 -9.20 6.24
CA ALA A 34 -10.86 -8.51 5.37
C ALA A 34 -10.26 -8.15 3.99
N LEU A 35 -9.00 -7.74 3.95
CA LEU A 35 -8.33 -7.28 2.72
C LEU A 35 -8.39 -8.28 1.55
N PRO A 36 -8.18 -9.59 1.73
CA PRO A 36 -8.29 -10.55 0.64
C PRO A 36 -9.71 -10.69 0.06
N LYS A 37 -10.73 -10.37 0.87
CA LYS A 37 -12.15 -10.45 0.48
C LYS A 37 -12.66 -9.16 -0.17
N MET A 38 -11.91 -8.07 -0.03
CA MET A 38 -12.29 -6.78 -0.59
C MET A 38 -12.27 -6.83 -2.11
N LEU A 39 -13.39 -6.46 -2.73
CA LEU A 39 -13.52 -6.39 -4.17
C LEU A 39 -12.90 -5.10 -4.72
N ILE A 40 -12.15 -5.22 -5.80
CA ILE A 40 -11.61 -4.09 -6.54
C ILE A 40 -11.85 -4.28 -8.04
N THR A 41 -12.10 -3.19 -8.74
CA THR A 41 -12.30 -3.19 -10.19
C THR A 41 -11.84 -1.87 -10.82
N SER A 42 -11.35 -1.92 -12.05
CA SER A 42 -11.14 -0.73 -12.87
C SER A 42 -12.47 -0.15 -13.41
N GLY A 43 -13.55 -0.94 -13.39
CA GLY A 43 -14.90 -0.46 -13.69
C GLY A 43 -15.52 0.30 -12.53
N PHE A 44 -16.79 0.70 -12.69
CA PHE A 44 -17.52 1.52 -11.72
C PHE A 44 -18.65 0.76 -11.01
N SER A 45 -18.74 -0.54 -11.20
CA SER A 45 -19.77 -1.39 -10.59
C SER A 45 -19.30 -2.84 -10.48
N PHE A 46 -19.97 -3.61 -9.65
CA PHE A 46 -19.83 -5.07 -9.53
C PHE A 46 -21.14 -5.74 -9.84
N GLU A 47 -21.12 -6.79 -10.65
CA GLU A 47 -22.30 -7.58 -10.96
C GLU A 47 -22.82 -8.26 -9.68
N GLY A 48 -24.13 -8.21 -9.45
CA GLY A 48 -24.78 -8.75 -8.25
C GLY A 48 -24.59 -7.93 -6.97
N TYR A 49 -24.05 -6.71 -7.09
CA TYR A 49 -23.89 -5.79 -5.97
C TYR A 49 -24.42 -4.40 -6.30
N ARG A 50 -24.89 -3.71 -5.27
CA ARG A 50 -25.22 -2.28 -5.35
C ARG A 50 -24.27 -1.47 -4.50
N ILE A 51 -23.92 -0.27 -4.94
CA ILE A 51 -23.15 0.70 -4.16
C ILE A 51 -24.13 1.44 -3.26
N VAL A 52 -23.92 1.36 -1.94
CA VAL A 52 -24.76 2.03 -0.96
C VAL A 52 -24.12 3.30 -0.40
N LYS A 53 -22.78 3.43 -0.52
CA LYS A 53 -22.05 4.61 -0.06
C LYS A 53 -20.78 4.82 -0.86
N TYR A 54 -20.52 6.07 -1.22
CA TYR A 54 -19.25 6.54 -1.75
C TYR A 54 -18.48 7.26 -0.64
N SER A 55 -17.22 6.90 -0.39
CA SER A 55 -16.43 7.47 0.71
C SER A 55 -15.26 8.33 0.25
N GLY A 56 -14.93 8.32 -1.03
CA GLY A 56 -14.00 9.25 -1.63
C GLY A 56 -12.83 8.59 -2.35
N TYR A 57 -12.00 9.46 -2.91
CA TYR A 57 -10.81 9.10 -3.67
C TYR A 57 -9.68 8.69 -2.71
N ILE A 58 -9.04 7.59 -3.02
CA ILE A 58 -7.94 7.01 -2.25
C ILE A 58 -6.80 6.58 -3.17
N SER A 59 -5.62 6.45 -2.59
CA SER A 59 -4.44 5.93 -3.28
C SER A 59 -3.62 5.01 -2.39
N GLY A 60 -2.79 4.19 -3.03
CA GLY A 60 -1.75 3.41 -2.38
C GLY A 60 -0.50 3.45 -3.26
N ASP A 61 0.67 3.52 -2.65
CA ASP A 61 1.93 3.75 -3.34
C ASP A 61 2.96 2.67 -3.02
N ASP A 62 3.84 2.38 -3.97
CA ASP A 62 5.09 1.67 -3.71
C ASP A 62 6.15 2.07 -4.72
N ALA A 63 7.41 1.88 -4.36
CA ALA A 63 8.53 2.22 -5.21
C ALA A 63 9.67 1.21 -5.07
N VAL A 64 10.46 1.08 -6.12
CA VAL A 64 11.65 0.23 -6.13
C VAL A 64 12.84 0.97 -6.73
N GLN A 65 14.00 0.74 -6.15
CA GLN A 65 15.27 1.17 -6.71
C GLN A 65 15.85 0.06 -7.58
N VAL A 66 16.23 0.40 -8.81
CA VAL A 66 16.92 -0.51 -9.72
C VAL A 66 18.31 -0.01 -9.95
N ASN A 67 19.30 -0.76 -9.44
CA ASN A 67 20.72 -0.43 -9.66
C ASN A 67 21.05 -0.51 -11.16
N ARG A 68 21.66 0.54 -11.67
CA ARG A 68 22.32 0.52 -12.97
C ARG A 68 23.56 -0.34 -12.79
N GLY A 69 23.55 -1.61 -13.09
CA GLY A 69 24.70 -2.48 -12.89
C GLY A 69 26.02 -1.79 -13.20
N THR A 70 27.04 -2.09 -12.42
CA THR A 70 28.39 -1.71 -12.80
C THR A 70 28.60 -2.23 -14.22
N ALA A 71 28.87 -1.34 -15.16
CA ALA A 71 29.21 -1.70 -16.54
C ALA A 71 30.52 -2.48 -16.52
N GLY A 72 30.46 -3.73 -16.12
CA GLY A 72 31.51 -4.71 -16.29
C GLY A 72 31.31 -5.37 -17.65
N PHE A 73 32.40 -5.65 -18.32
CA PHE A 73 32.48 -6.27 -19.65
C PHE A 73 31.66 -7.59 -19.83
N PHE A 74 30.98 -8.05 -18.77
CA PHE A 74 30.26 -9.32 -18.68
C PHE A 74 28.81 -9.19 -18.13
N SER A 75 28.25 -7.98 -18.03
CA SER A 75 26.86 -7.83 -17.63
C SER A 75 25.94 -8.01 -18.84
N ASP A 76 25.18 -9.10 -18.82
CA ASP A 76 24.17 -9.37 -19.84
C ASP A 76 23.05 -8.31 -19.76
N PRO A 77 22.83 -7.47 -20.80
CA PRO A 77 21.82 -6.41 -20.79
C PRO A 77 20.39 -6.93 -20.68
N THR A 78 20.13 -8.20 -20.98
CA THR A 78 18.81 -8.83 -20.88
C THR A 78 18.35 -9.02 -19.43
N ASN A 79 19.25 -9.10 -18.48
CA ASN A 79 18.94 -9.39 -17.07
C ASN A 79 18.34 -8.18 -16.31
N VAL A 80 18.57 -6.94 -16.78
CA VAL A 80 18.07 -5.72 -16.14
C VAL A 80 16.58 -5.53 -16.43
N GLY A 81 16.16 -5.77 -17.66
CA GLY A 81 14.75 -5.67 -18.06
C GLY A 81 13.85 -6.68 -17.37
N GLU A 82 14.30 -7.92 -17.23
CA GLU A 82 13.55 -8.97 -16.55
C GLU A 82 13.40 -8.68 -15.05
N LYS A 83 14.47 -8.27 -14.38
CA LYS A 83 14.43 -7.83 -12.98
C LYS A 83 13.50 -6.64 -12.76
N LEU A 84 13.51 -5.66 -13.70
CA LEU A 84 12.60 -4.52 -13.65
C LEU A 84 11.14 -4.97 -13.76
N MET A 85 10.81 -5.86 -14.70
CA MET A 85 9.45 -6.37 -14.89
C MET A 85 8.96 -7.15 -13.66
N GLN A 86 9.82 -7.96 -13.04
CA GLN A 86 9.50 -8.65 -11.78
C GLN A 86 9.26 -7.64 -10.65
N SER A 87 10.10 -6.62 -10.53
CA SER A 87 9.95 -5.55 -9.54
C SER A 87 8.65 -4.77 -9.74
N LEU A 88 8.28 -4.44 -10.98
CA LEU A 88 7.02 -3.76 -11.28
C LEU A 88 5.79 -4.57 -10.86
N THR A 89 5.84 -5.90 -11.00
CA THR A 89 4.76 -6.78 -10.53
C THR A 89 4.61 -6.72 -9.01
N ILE A 90 5.70 -6.70 -8.28
CA ILE A 90 5.71 -6.63 -6.82
C ILE A 90 5.19 -5.28 -6.35
N ILE A 91 5.70 -4.16 -6.89
CA ILE A 91 5.28 -2.81 -6.45
C ILE A 91 3.82 -2.52 -6.81
N ARG A 92 3.30 -3.01 -7.94
CA ARG A 92 1.86 -2.94 -8.25
C ARG A 92 1.01 -3.67 -7.21
N ARG A 93 1.42 -4.86 -6.82
CA ARG A 93 0.73 -5.65 -5.80
C ARG A 93 0.73 -4.95 -4.45
N ASN A 94 1.85 -4.35 -4.07
CA ASN A 94 1.98 -3.59 -2.84
C ASN A 94 1.13 -2.32 -2.87
N ALA A 95 1.15 -1.56 -3.97
CA ALA A 95 0.29 -0.38 -4.16
C ALA A 95 -1.20 -0.72 -4.07
N LEU A 96 -1.64 -1.84 -4.67
CA LEU A 96 -3.03 -2.32 -4.53
C LEU A 96 -3.36 -2.73 -3.10
N ARG A 97 -2.42 -3.29 -2.36
CA ARG A 97 -2.63 -3.63 -0.96
C ARG A 97 -2.84 -2.37 -0.13
N GLU A 98 -2.01 -1.35 -0.27
CA GLU A 98 -2.16 -0.07 0.41
C GLU A 98 -3.49 0.62 0.04
N LEU A 99 -3.89 0.56 -1.23
CA LEU A 99 -5.17 1.08 -1.69
C LEU A 99 -6.34 0.39 -0.96
N LYS A 100 -6.31 -0.92 -0.81
CA LYS A 100 -7.31 -1.68 -0.04
C LYS A 100 -7.28 -1.32 1.45
N GLU A 101 -6.09 -1.14 2.02
CA GLU A 101 -5.93 -0.72 3.41
C GLU A 101 -6.55 0.65 3.64
N ALA A 102 -6.31 1.60 2.74
CA ALA A 102 -6.94 2.93 2.79
C ALA A 102 -8.47 2.85 2.72
N ALA A 103 -9.03 1.98 1.87
CA ALA A 103 -10.48 1.76 1.80
C ALA A 103 -11.03 1.14 3.10
N TYR A 104 -10.34 0.15 3.65
CA TYR A 104 -10.73 -0.49 4.91
C TYR A 104 -10.75 0.52 6.07
N ASP A 105 -9.74 1.38 6.16
CA ASP A 105 -9.63 2.41 7.21
C ASP A 105 -10.75 3.46 7.13
N LEU A 106 -11.36 3.64 5.95
CA LEU A 106 -12.58 4.43 5.74
C LEU A 106 -13.88 3.64 6.02
N GLY A 107 -13.78 2.39 6.45
CA GLY A 107 -14.94 1.51 6.66
C GLY A 107 -15.59 1.01 5.37
N CYS A 108 -14.86 1.01 4.25
CA CYS A 108 -15.32 0.54 2.95
C CYS A 108 -14.93 -0.92 2.72
N ASN A 109 -15.67 -1.60 1.86
CA ASN A 109 -15.48 -3.01 1.53
C ASN A 109 -15.18 -3.26 0.04
N ALA A 110 -15.08 -2.21 -0.75
CA ALA A 110 -14.74 -2.29 -2.17
C ALA A 110 -14.06 -1.02 -2.68
N VAL A 111 -13.36 -1.14 -3.82
CA VAL A 111 -12.77 -0.02 -4.54
C VAL A 111 -13.14 -0.12 -6.02
N ILE A 112 -13.67 0.96 -6.58
CA ILE A 112 -14.03 1.09 -7.99
C ILE A 112 -13.14 2.10 -8.72
N GLY A 113 -13.11 2.02 -10.04
CA GLY A 113 -12.31 2.94 -10.88
C GLY A 113 -10.82 2.85 -10.60
N VAL A 114 -10.32 1.64 -10.33
CA VAL A 114 -8.89 1.44 -10.00
C VAL A 114 -8.06 1.69 -11.25
N ASP A 115 -7.08 2.55 -11.11
CA ASP A 115 -6.09 2.89 -12.14
C ASP A 115 -4.69 2.98 -11.53
N PHE A 116 -3.66 2.92 -12.38
CA PHE A 116 -2.26 3.01 -11.99
C PHE A 116 -1.56 4.17 -12.67
N ASP A 117 -0.87 4.96 -11.87
CA ASP A 117 0.12 5.93 -12.33
C ASP A 117 1.54 5.40 -12.09
N TYR A 118 2.41 5.65 -13.04
CA TYR A 118 3.81 5.23 -12.99
C TYR A 118 4.72 6.45 -13.00
N LEU A 119 5.67 6.47 -12.07
CA LEU A 119 6.68 7.51 -11.98
C LEU A 119 8.06 6.89 -12.13
N THR A 120 8.86 7.47 -13.02
CA THR A 120 10.27 7.14 -13.13
C THR A 120 11.07 8.36 -12.72
N LEU A 121 11.88 8.22 -11.68
CA LEU A 121 12.87 9.22 -11.29
C LEU A 121 14.22 8.82 -11.85
N ASP A 122 14.71 9.64 -12.77
CA ASP A 122 16.06 9.52 -13.32
C ASP A 122 17.05 10.16 -12.35
N PRO A 123 17.95 9.39 -11.74
CA PRO A 123 18.86 9.93 -10.74
C PRO A 123 19.89 10.84 -11.39
N GLN A 124 20.22 11.90 -10.67
CA GLN A 124 21.33 12.75 -11.04
C GLN A 124 22.65 11.97 -10.97
N THR A 125 23.52 12.17 -11.93
CA THR A 125 24.88 11.66 -11.88
C THR A 125 25.70 12.49 -10.91
N ALA A 126 26.30 11.84 -9.91
CA ALA A 126 27.26 12.50 -9.03
C ALA A 126 28.66 12.39 -9.63
N ASN A 127 29.29 13.52 -9.92
CA ASN A 127 30.70 13.58 -10.33
C ASN A 127 31.55 13.67 -9.07
N SER A 128 32.26 12.60 -8.74
CA SER A 128 33.37 12.66 -7.79
C SER A 128 34.68 12.73 -8.54
N SER A 129 35.73 13.29 -7.92
CA SER A 129 37.06 13.42 -8.52
C SER A 129 37.62 12.08 -9.00
N GLY A 130 37.49 11.78 -10.30
CA GLY A 130 37.99 10.59 -10.93
C GLY A 130 36.95 9.64 -11.55
N GLY A 131 35.65 9.93 -11.50
CA GLY A 131 34.64 9.09 -12.14
C GLY A 131 33.21 9.60 -12.00
N THR A 132 32.34 9.15 -12.89
CA THR A 132 30.91 9.40 -12.81
C THR A 132 30.26 8.28 -12.03
N THR A 133 29.62 8.60 -10.88
CA THR A 133 28.82 7.64 -10.13
C THR A 133 27.37 7.72 -10.60
N TYR A 134 26.85 6.63 -11.15
CA TYR A 134 25.46 6.50 -11.56
C TYR A 134 24.63 6.05 -10.35
N LEU A 135 23.70 6.91 -9.92
CA LEU A 135 22.72 6.54 -8.89
C LEU A 135 21.66 5.58 -9.46
N PRO A 136 21.01 4.74 -8.64
CA PRO A 136 19.98 3.82 -9.11
C PRO A 136 18.75 4.57 -9.64
N TYR A 137 18.05 3.99 -10.63
CA TYR A 137 16.71 4.44 -11.03
C TYR A 137 15.70 4.15 -9.92
N VAL A 138 14.74 5.06 -9.73
CA VAL A 138 13.59 4.83 -8.86
C VAL A 138 12.35 4.74 -9.73
N PHE A 139 11.63 3.63 -9.61
CA PHE A 139 10.33 3.43 -10.26
C PHE A 139 9.27 3.42 -9.17
N GLY A 140 8.28 4.31 -9.30
CA GLY A 140 7.13 4.39 -8.42
C GLY A 140 5.86 3.96 -9.14
N VAL A 141 4.94 3.39 -8.38
CA VAL A 141 3.59 3.06 -8.81
C VAL A 141 2.62 3.59 -7.80
N THR A 142 1.62 4.34 -8.25
CA THR A 142 0.47 4.74 -7.46
C THR A 142 -0.76 4.01 -7.99
N ALA A 143 -1.45 3.29 -7.12
CA ALA A 143 -2.78 2.75 -7.40
C ALA A 143 -3.82 3.74 -6.88
N ASN A 144 -4.72 4.18 -7.75
CA ASN A 144 -5.78 5.13 -7.43
C ASN A 144 -7.14 4.46 -7.52
N GLY A 145 -8.15 4.97 -6.81
CA GLY A 145 -9.51 4.48 -6.89
C GLY A 145 -10.47 5.22 -5.98
N ASN A 146 -11.73 4.80 -6.00
CA ASN A 146 -12.76 5.33 -5.12
C ASN A 146 -13.22 4.25 -4.15
N ALA A 147 -13.12 4.54 -2.86
CA ALA A 147 -13.61 3.68 -1.80
C ALA A 147 -15.12 3.72 -1.73
N VAL A 148 -15.76 2.56 -1.71
CA VAL A 148 -17.21 2.42 -1.65
C VAL A 148 -17.62 1.32 -0.68
N ILE A 149 -18.86 1.43 -0.20
CA ILE A 149 -19.54 0.33 0.47
C ILE A 149 -20.49 -0.30 -0.53
N ILE A 150 -20.37 -1.60 -0.72
CA ILE A 150 -21.26 -2.40 -1.56
C ILE A 150 -22.03 -3.42 -0.73
N GLU A 151 -23.24 -3.72 -1.17
CA GLU A 151 -24.09 -4.78 -0.63
C GLU A 151 -24.49 -5.72 -1.77
N LYS A 152 -24.59 -7.01 -1.46
CA LYS A 152 -25.09 -8.00 -2.40
C LYS A 152 -26.57 -7.77 -2.67
N ILE A 153 -26.96 -7.81 -3.94
CA ILE A 153 -28.38 -7.79 -4.33
C ILE A 153 -28.96 -9.16 -4.00
N GLU A 154 -30.02 -9.20 -3.19
CA GLU A 154 -30.75 -10.44 -2.94
C GLU A 154 -31.62 -10.79 -4.16
N ASP A 155 -31.73 -12.08 -4.48
CA ASP A 155 -32.41 -12.55 -5.70
C ASP A 155 -33.92 -12.26 -5.74
N ASP A 156 -34.50 -11.74 -4.65
CA ASP A 156 -35.93 -11.38 -4.56
C ASP A 156 -36.27 -9.97 -5.15
N GLU A 157 -35.25 -9.18 -5.56
CA GLU A 157 -35.44 -7.83 -6.14
C GLU A 157 -35.10 -7.74 -7.65
N ALA A 158 -34.98 -8.87 -8.36
CA ALA A 158 -34.67 -8.94 -9.78
C ALA A 158 -35.92 -9.03 -10.67
#